data_3d9def1d59c9d517bb697bbcd9c5f964
#
_entry.id   3d9def1d59c9d517bb697bbcd9c5f964
#
_cell.length_a   1.000
_cell.length_b   1.000
_cell.length_c   1.000
_cell.angle_alpha   90.00
_cell.angle_beta   90.00
_cell.angle_gamma   90.00
#
_symmetry.space_group_name_H-M   'P 1'
#
loop_
_entity.id
_entity.type
_entity.pdbx_description
1 polymer ?
#
loop_
_entity_poly.entity_id
_entity_poly.type
_entity_poly.pdbx_seq_one_letter_code
_entity_poly.pdbx_strand_id
1 'polypeptide(L)'
;YALVCNGGVLLIDGKEDLEWYEESKKIIKESSNELLKAIDILNKDERRRLEVWFIKELFVFTKCDYPEEVVYELESRINTELVDIFNSGVKVYIVPKKLSKGNAVERFRKYIKARKVIVAGDSELDISMFGIADVAIAPRKLDTKCQLPIKTIVLPERKVYSEEVLE
;
A
#
# COMPACT_ATOMS: atom_id res chain seq x y z
N TYR A 1 -11.06 -15.22 1.02
CA TYR A 1 -10.50 -14.05 1.70
C TYR A 1 -9.95 -13.05 0.68
N ALA A 2 -10.13 -11.74 0.95
CA ALA A 2 -9.44 -10.69 0.24
C ALA A 2 -8.98 -9.60 1.21
N LEU A 3 -7.73 -9.16 1.09
CA LEU A 3 -7.19 -8.01 1.80
C LEU A 3 -7.26 -6.80 0.87
N VAL A 4 -8.12 -5.83 1.18
CA VAL A 4 -8.32 -4.63 0.38
C VAL A 4 -7.89 -3.38 1.17
N CYS A 5 -7.90 -2.20 0.54
CA CYS A 5 -7.46 -0.95 1.18
C CYS A 5 -6.05 -1.05 1.80
N ASN A 6 -5.08 -1.52 1.00
CA ASN A 6 -3.69 -1.77 1.43
C ASN A 6 -3.59 -2.71 2.64
N GLY A 7 -4.54 -3.65 2.77
CA GLY A 7 -4.62 -4.62 3.86
C GLY A 7 -5.35 -4.12 5.11
N GLY A 8 -5.92 -2.91 5.08
CA GLY A 8 -6.69 -2.35 6.19
C GLY A 8 -8.07 -2.96 6.36
N VAL A 9 -8.59 -3.62 5.32
CA VAL A 9 -9.90 -4.30 5.36
C VAL A 9 -9.72 -5.75 4.92
N LEU A 10 -10.23 -6.68 5.70
CA LEU A 10 -10.34 -8.10 5.35
C LEU A 10 -11.77 -8.39 4.90
N LEU A 11 -11.90 -9.01 3.73
CA LEU A 11 -13.16 -9.56 3.25
C LEU A 11 -13.16 -11.08 3.41
N ILE A 12 -14.23 -11.62 4.00
CA ILE A 12 -14.51 -13.04 4.11
C ILE A 12 -15.80 -13.30 3.34
N ASP A 13 -15.71 -14.07 2.25
CA ASP A 13 -16.84 -14.34 1.34
C ASP A 13 -17.56 -13.05 0.90
N GLY A 14 -16.76 -12.01 0.59
CA GLY A 14 -17.23 -10.69 0.14
C GLY A 14 -17.77 -9.76 1.23
N LYS A 15 -17.77 -10.18 2.50
CA LYS A 15 -18.21 -9.37 3.64
C LYS A 15 -17.04 -8.86 4.44
N GLU A 16 -17.13 -7.62 4.92
CA GLU A 16 -16.06 -7.00 5.74
C GLU A 16 -16.03 -7.67 7.13
N ASP A 17 -14.81 -8.01 7.56
CA ASP A 17 -14.52 -8.38 8.95
C ASP A 17 -14.34 -7.09 9.77
N LEU A 18 -15.32 -6.82 10.63
CA LEU A 18 -15.37 -5.60 11.43
C LEU A 18 -14.27 -5.55 12.49
N GLU A 19 -13.87 -6.69 13.05
CA GLU A 19 -12.81 -6.76 14.06
C GLU A 19 -11.46 -6.40 13.42
N TRP A 20 -11.18 -6.95 12.23
CA TRP A 20 -9.99 -6.60 11.45
C TRP A 20 -9.94 -5.10 11.13
N TYR A 21 -11.08 -4.53 10.71
CA TYR A 21 -11.16 -3.11 10.37
C TYR A 21 -10.91 -2.21 11.58
N GLU A 22 -11.55 -2.48 12.72
CA GLU A 22 -11.34 -1.71 13.95
C GLU A 22 -9.89 -1.81 14.47
N GLU A 23 -9.27 -2.99 14.34
CA GLU A 23 -7.85 -3.16 14.63
C GLU A 23 -6.98 -2.33 13.69
N SER A 24 -7.30 -2.28 12.40
CA SER A 24 -6.58 -1.44 11.42
C SER A 24 -6.65 0.03 11.80
N LYS A 25 -7.81 0.54 12.22
CA LYS A 25 -7.93 1.92 12.72
C LYS A 25 -7.06 2.19 13.95
N LYS A 26 -6.98 1.23 14.87
CA LYS A 26 -6.09 1.35 16.04
C LYS A 26 -4.61 1.40 15.63
N ILE A 27 -4.20 0.57 14.67
CA ILE A 27 -2.82 0.51 14.15
C ILE A 27 -2.38 1.86 13.56
N ILE A 28 -3.27 2.54 12.84
CA ILE A 28 -2.96 3.82 12.18
C ILE A 28 -3.27 5.06 13.00
N LYS A 29 -3.74 4.93 14.23
CA LYS A 29 -4.24 6.03 15.06
C LYS A 29 -3.26 7.20 15.16
N GLU A 30 -1.95 6.92 15.26
CA GLU A 30 -0.91 7.95 15.34
C GLU A 30 -0.80 8.78 14.05
N SER A 31 -1.16 8.21 12.90
CA SER A 31 -1.12 8.86 11.59
C SER A 31 -2.38 9.68 11.28
N SER A 32 -3.45 9.56 12.07
CA SER A 32 -4.76 10.14 11.73
C SER A 32 -4.70 11.66 11.55
N ASN A 33 -3.93 12.36 12.39
CA ASN A 33 -3.78 13.82 12.28
C ASN A 33 -3.07 14.22 10.99
N GLU A 34 -2.08 13.43 10.54
CA GLU A 34 -1.36 13.70 9.30
C GLU A 34 -2.26 13.47 8.07
N LEU A 35 -3.13 12.46 8.12
CA LEU A 35 -4.13 12.24 7.07
C LEU A 35 -5.12 13.41 6.97
N LEU A 36 -5.60 13.94 8.12
CA LEU A 36 -6.49 15.10 8.14
C LEU A 36 -5.80 16.36 7.63
N LYS A 37 -4.53 16.60 7.99
CA LYS A 37 -3.72 17.69 7.43
C LYS A 37 -3.58 17.56 5.91
N ALA A 38 -3.30 16.35 5.41
CA ALA A 38 -3.22 16.10 3.98
C ALA A 38 -4.52 16.44 3.26
N ILE A 39 -5.67 16.06 3.81
CA ILE A 39 -6.99 16.38 3.28
C ILE A 39 -7.19 17.91 3.20
N ASP A 40 -6.84 18.63 4.26
CA ASP A 40 -6.98 20.10 4.29
C ASP A 40 -6.09 20.79 3.25
N ILE A 41 -4.86 20.34 3.10
CA ILE A 41 -3.92 20.85 2.08
C ILE A 41 -4.44 20.56 0.69
N LEU A 42 -4.79 19.32 0.39
CA LEU A 42 -5.23 18.88 -0.92
C LEU A 42 -6.58 19.51 -1.34
N ASN A 43 -7.48 19.77 -0.39
CA ASN A 43 -8.74 20.44 -0.68
C ASN A 43 -8.56 21.90 -1.15
N LYS A 44 -7.44 22.52 -0.80
CA LYS A 44 -7.08 23.90 -1.21
C LYS A 44 -6.17 23.94 -2.43
N ASP A 45 -5.72 22.79 -2.92
CA ASP A 45 -4.77 22.71 -4.04
C ASP A 45 -5.50 22.80 -5.38
N GLU A 46 -5.18 23.83 -6.16
CA GLU A 46 -5.78 24.07 -7.48
C GLU A 46 -5.36 23.03 -8.53
N ARG A 47 -4.24 22.30 -8.32
CA ARG A 47 -3.79 21.21 -9.20
C ARG A 47 -4.64 19.94 -9.06
N ARG A 48 -5.53 19.90 -8.09
CA ARG A 48 -6.44 18.79 -7.85
C ARG A 48 -7.48 18.68 -8.97
N ARG A 49 -7.55 17.50 -9.59
CA ARG A 49 -8.51 17.18 -10.65
C ARG A 49 -9.81 16.56 -10.15
N LEU A 50 -9.77 15.88 -9.01
CA LEU A 50 -10.90 15.15 -8.43
C LEU A 50 -11.01 15.43 -6.93
N GLU A 51 -12.10 15.03 -6.34
CA GLU A 51 -12.29 15.09 -4.89
C GLU A 51 -11.16 14.36 -4.15
N VAL A 52 -10.93 14.78 -2.91
CA VAL A 52 -10.03 14.10 -1.99
C VAL A 52 -10.81 12.98 -1.32
N TRP A 53 -10.43 11.74 -1.56
CA TRP A 53 -11.07 10.59 -0.94
C TRP A 53 -10.30 10.15 0.30
N PHE A 54 -11.02 10.12 1.43
CA PHE A 54 -10.56 9.49 2.65
C PHE A 54 -11.09 8.06 2.67
N ILE A 55 -10.31 7.13 2.15
CA ILE A 55 -10.71 5.74 1.91
C ILE A 55 -10.84 5.00 3.24
N LYS A 56 -12.08 4.73 3.66
CA LYS A 56 -12.38 4.00 4.90
C LYS A 56 -11.67 4.59 6.13
N GLU A 57 -11.40 5.89 6.16
CA GLU A 57 -10.59 6.54 7.21
C GLU A 57 -9.19 5.93 7.39
N LEU A 58 -8.69 5.19 6.39
CA LEU A 58 -7.43 4.47 6.47
C LEU A 58 -6.29 5.17 5.73
N PHE A 59 -6.58 5.77 4.56
CA PHE A 59 -5.61 6.51 3.78
C PHE A 59 -6.28 7.53 2.86
N VAL A 60 -5.50 8.48 2.37
CA VAL A 60 -5.99 9.55 1.49
C VAL A 60 -5.55 9.30 0.05
N PHE A 61 -6.43 9.61 -0.88
CA PHE A 61 -6.19 9.49 -2.31
C PHE A 61 -6.87 10.62 -3.07
N THR A 62 -6.19 11.14 -4.09
CA THR A 62 -6.78 12.06 -5.09
C THR A 62 -6.04 11.95 -6.42
N LYS A 63 -6.47 12.73 -7.44
CA LYS A 63 -5.74 12.91 -8.70
C LYS A 63 -5.36 14.36 -8.86
N CYS A 64 -4.12 14.63 -9.25
CA CYS A 64 -3.59 15.98 -9.44
C CYS A 64 -2.90 16.13 -10.79
N ASP A 65 -2.85 17.36 -11.27
CA ASP A 65 -1.85 17.81 -12.22
C ASP A 65 -0.52 17.96 -11.49
N TYR A 66 0.59 17.69 -12.16
CA TYR A 66 1.93 17.78 -11.59
C TYR A 66 2.09 17.02 -10.25
N PRO A 67 1.74 15.71 -10.20
CA PRO A 67 1.64 14.97 -8.95
C PRO A 67 2.96 14.89 -8.18
N GLU A 68 4.12 14.95 -8.86
CA GLU A 68 5.45 14.98 -8.24
C GLU A 68 5.65 16.26 -7.41
N GLU A 69 5.19 17.39 -7.91
CA GLU A 69 5.27 18.67 -7.18
C GLU A 69 4.34 18.66 -5.96
N VAL A 70 3.14 18.09 -6.11
CA VAL A 70 2.19 17.92 -5.00
C VAL A 70 2.77 17.03 -3.91
N VAL A 71 3.40 15.91 -4.29
CA VAL A 71 4.09 15.01 -3.34
C VAL A 71 5.19 15.77 -2.60
N TYR A 72 6.09 16.46 -3.31
CA TYR A 72 7.18 17.23 -2.70
C TYR A 72 6.67 18.30 -1.71
N GLU A 73 5.60 19.01 -2.06
CA GLU A 73 5.00 20.00 -1.17
C GLU A 73 4.38 19.36 0.07
N LEU A 74 3.65 18.25 -0.09
CA LEU A 74 3.09 17.51 1.04
C LEU A 74 4.17 17.00 1.99
N GLU A 75 5.28 16.44 1.48
CA GLU A 75 6.40 15.94 2.27
C GLU A 75 7.03 17.04 3.14
N SER A 76 7.02 18.30 2.67
CA SER A 76 7.53 19.44 3.46
C SER A 76 6.62 19.88 4.60
N ARG A 77 5.34 19.47 4.59
CA ARG A 77 4.28 19.96 5.49
C ARG A 77 3.69 18.88 6.41
N ILE A 78 3.91 17.61 6.08
CA ILE A 78 3.36 16.44 6.77
C ILE A 78 4.49 15.64 7.39
N ASN A 79 4.23 15.01 8.53
CA ASN A 79 5.23 14.16 9.18
C ASN A 79 5.40 12.83 8.43
N THR A 80 6.44 12.77 7.58
CA THR A 80 6.79 11.59 6.78
C THR A 80 7.35 10.42 7.59
N GLU A 81 7.56 10.56 8.89
CA GLU A 81 7.85 9.42 9.77
C GLU A 81 6.61 8.53 10.01
N LEU A 82 5.40 9.13 9.89
CA LEU A 82 4.13 8.45 10.15
C LEU A 82 3.41 7.99 8.89
N VAL A 83 3.64 8.65 7.76
CA VAL A 83 2.96 8.38 6.49
C VAL A 83 3.96 8.33 5.33
N ASP A 84 3.64 7.51 4.35
CA ASP A 84 4.27 7.54 3.03
C ASP A 84 3.42 8.39 2.10
N ILE A 85 4.08 9.26 1.32
CA ILE A 85 3.46 10.11 0.31
C ILE A 85 4.09 9.76 -1.03
N PHE A 86 3.30 9.39 -1.99
CA PHE A 86 3.81 9.00 -3.31
C PHE A 86 2.76 9.20 -4.40
N ASN A 87 3.21 9.19 -5.65
CA ASN A 87 2.32 9.21 -6.80
C ASN A 87 2.46 7.96 -7.67
N SER A 88 1.38 7.65 -8.38
CA SER A 88 1.34 6.66 -9.44
C SER A 88 0.57 7.23 -10.63
N GLY A 89 1.30 7.64 -11.66
CA GLY A 89 0.75 8.51 -12.70
C GLY A 89 0.18 9.79 -12.10
N VAL A 90 -1.03 10.16 -12.43
CA VAL A 90 -1.71 11.37 -11.89
C VAL A 90 -2.29 11.21 -10.49
N LYS A 91 -2.16 10.02 -9.90
CA LYS A 91 -2.73 9.70 -8.59
C LYS A 91 -1.73 10.02 -7.49
N VAL A 92 -2.19 10.73 -6.44
CA VAL A 92 -1.42 11.02 -5.23
C VAL A 92 -2.02 10.24 -4.07
N TYR A 93 -1.18 9.59 -3.30
CA TYR A 93 -1.54 8.75 -2.16
C TYR A 93 -0.82 9.24 -0.91
N ILE A 94 -1.53 9.27 0.21
CA ILE A 94 -0.98 9.46 1.55
C ILE A 94 -1.42 8.28 2.39
N VAL A 95 -0.47 7.40 2.74
CA VAL A 95 -0.74 6.11 3.36
C VAL A 95 0.03 6.00 4.68
N PRO A 96 -0.62 5.66 5.81
CA PRO A 96 0.08 5.37 7.04
C PRO A 96 1.14 4.28 6.86
N LYS A 97 2.37 4.50 7.32
CA LYS A 97 3.45 3.50 7.21
C LYS A 97 3.11 2.15 7.84
N LYS A 98 2.30 2.19 8.92
CA LYS A 98 1.81 0.97 9.57
C LYS A 98 0.73 0.24 8.76
N LEU A 99 0.14 0.88 7.74
CA LEU A 99 -0.82 0.28 6.81
C LEU A 99 -0.11 -0.19 5.54
N SER A 100 0.72 -1.21 5.65
CA SER A 100 1.44 -1.79 4.52
C SER A 100 0.93 -3.18 4.16
N LYS A 101 1.10 -3.59 2.91
CA LYS A 101 0.78 -4.96 2.48
C LYS A 101 1.56 -6.00 3.28
N GLY A 102 2.81 -5.70 3.68
CA GLY A 102 3.61 -6.57 4.53
C GLY A 102 2.97 -6.79 5.90
N ASN A 103 2.61 -5.72 6.61
CA ASN A 103 1.94 -5.82 7.89
C ASN A 103 0.59 -6.57 7.78
N ALA A 104 -0.15 -6.35 6.69
CA ALA A 104 -1.40 -7.04 6.44
C ALA A 104 -1.20 -8.55 6.24
N VAL A 105 -0.20 -8.95 5.45
CA VAL A 105 0.14 -10.36 5.23
C VAL A 105 0.59 -11.03 6.54
N GLU A 106 1.39 -10.34 7.36
CA GLU A 106 1.80 -10.87 8.66
C GLU A 106 0.62 -11.07 9.62
N ARG A 107 -0.29 -10.09 9.69
CA ARG A 107 -1.54 -10.21 10.46
C ARG A 107 -2.39 -11.36 9.96
N PHE A 108 -2.57 -11.45 8.64
CA PHE A 108 -3.37 -12.50 8.02
C PHE A 108 -2.76 -13.90 8.21
N ARG A 109 -1.42 -14.02 8.13
CA ARG A 109 -0.70 -15.26 8.48
C ARG A 109 -1.09 -15.75 9.88
N LYS A 110 -1.11 -14.84 10.86
CA LYS A 110 -1.51 -15.15 12.24
C LYS A 110 -2.99 -15.51 12.34
N TYR A 111 -3.84 -14.77 11.65
CA TYR A 111 -5.29 -14.97 11.62
C TYR A 111 -5.68 -16.36 11.13
N ILE A 112 -5.12 -16.81 10.00
CA ILE A 112 -5.39 -18.16 9.44
C ILE A 112 -4.44 -19.25 9.93
N LYS A 113 -3.47 -18.90 10.81
CA LYS A 113 -2.43 -19.82 11.34
C LYS A 113 -1.62 -20.49 10.22
N ALA A 114 -1.31 -19.75 9.16
CA ALA A 114 -0.54 -20.28 8.03
C ALA A 114 0.90 -20.61 8.44
N ARG A 115 1.36 -21.82 8.08
CA ARG A 115 2.75 -22.27 8.34
C ARG A 115 3.73 -21.68 7.34
N LYS A 116 3.29 -21.47 6.10
CA LYS A 116 4.10 -20.95 5.00
C LYS A 116 3.33 -19.87 4.26
N VAL A 117 4.04 -18.80 3.86
CA VAL A 117 3.52 -17.68 3.08
C VAL A 117 4.34 -17.53 1.82
N ILE A 118 3.70 -17.59 0.69
CA ILE A 118 4.26 -17.28 -0.62
C ILE A 118 3.57 -16.03 -1.12
N VAL A 119 4.32 -15.05 -1.58
CA VAL A 119 3.78 -13.81 -2.12
C VAL A 119 4.29 -13.55 -3.53
N ALA A 120 3.48 -12.90 -4.33
CA ALA A 120 3.87 -12.38 -5.63
C ALA A 120 3.42 -10.92 -5.74
N GLY A 121 4.21 -10.07 -6.40
CA GLY A 121 3.88 -8.68 -6.59
C GLY A 121 4.71 -8.06 -7.71
N ASP A 122 4.20 -6.98 -8.31
CA ASP A 122 4.78 -6.33 -9.49
C ASP A 122 5.06 -4.83 -9.30
N SER A 123 4.81 -4.31 -8.09
CA SER A 123 4.93 -2.90 -7.76
C SER A 123 5.79 -2.66 -6.51
N GLU A 124 6.28 -1.43 -6.37
CA GLU A 124 7.05 -0.99 -5.19
C GLU A 124 6.26 -1.17 -3.88
N LEU A 125 4.93 -1.03 -3.93
CA LEU A 125 4.05 -1.26 -2.77
C LEU A 125 4.05 -2.71 -2.28
N ASP A 126 4.48 -3.66 -3.13
CA ASP A 126 4.52 -5.08 -2.80
C ASP A 126 5.81 -5.48 -2.06
N ILE A 127 6.86 -4.66 -2.14
CA ILE A 127 8.17 -4.96 -1.53
C ILE A 127 8.05 -5.21 -0.03
N SER A 128 7.15 -4.50 0.64
CA SER A 128 6.92 -4.68 2.08
C SER A 128 6.50 -6.12 2.46
N MET A 129 5.80 -6.84 1.58
CA MET A 129 5.42 -8.24 1.85
C MET A 129 6.51 -9.24 1.46
N PHE A 130 7.43 -8.88 0.55
CA PHE A 130 8.54 -9.77 0.18
C PHE A 130 9.49 -10.03 1.36
N GLY A 131 9.74 -9.02 2.19
CA GLY A 131 10.60 -9.13 3.37
C GLY A 131 10.13 -10.14 4.40
N ILE A 132 8.82 -10.32 4.55
CA ILE A 132 8.20 -11.16 5.58
C ILE A 132 7.74 -12.53 5.08
N ALA A 133 7.60 -12.73 3.78
CA ALA A 133 7.20 -14.00 3.20
C ALA A 133 8.30 -15.06 3.29
N ASP A 134 7.94 -16.34 3.28
CA ASP A 134 8.89 -17.45 3.19
C ASP A 134 9.44 -17.58 1.75
N VAL A 135 8.63 -17.23 0.76
CA VAL A 135 9.01 -17.14 -0.66
C VAL A 135 8.36 -15.88 -1.25
N ALA A 136 9.13 -15.10 -1.99
CA ALA A 136 8.65 -13.96 -2.73
C ALA A 136 8.93 -14.15 -4.23
N ILE A 137 8.02 -13.68 -5.09
CA ILE A 137 8.14 -13.76 -6.54
C ILE A 137 7.90 -12.35 -7.12
N ALA A 138 8.83 -11.90 -7.95
CA ALA A 138 8.76 -10.58 -8.58
C ALA A 138 9.15 -10.63 -10.06
N PRO A 139 8.63 -9.73 -10.91
CA PRO A 139 9.08 -9.61 -12.30
C PRO A 139 10.44 -8.90 -12.35
N ARG A 140 11.25 -9.19 -13.36
CA ARG A 140 12.56 -8.54 -13.57
C ARG A 140 12.47 -7.01 -13.62
N LYS A 141 11.37 -6.47 -14.15
CA LYS A 141 11.13 -5.02 -14.20
C LYS A 141 11.16 -4.37 -12.81
N LEU A 142 10.70 -5.06 -11.78
CA LEU A 142 10.74 -4.54 -10.41
C LEU A 142 12.16 -4.63 -9.83
N ASP A 143 12.88 -5.72 -10.10
CA ASP A 143 14.27 -5.91 -9.66
C ASP A 143 15.22 -4.83 -10.23
N THR A 144 14.98 -4.36 -11.44
CA THR A 144 15.78 -3.26 -12.03
C THR A 144 15.51 -1.89 -11.43
N LYS A 145 14.38 -1.70 -10.74
CA LYS A 145 13.97 -0.43 -10.14
C LYS A 145 14.24 -0.34 -8.66
N CYS A 146 14.17 -1.46 -7.96
CA CYS A 146 14.21 -1.53 -6.51
C CYS A 146 15.13 -2.64 -6.04
N GLN A 147 15.77 -2.44 -4.89
CA GLN A 147 16.52 -3.51 -4.24
C GLN A 147 15.53 -4.50 -3.60
N LEU A 148 15.46 -5.71 -4.17
CA LEU A 148 14.60 -6.77 -3.65
C LEU A 148 15.30 -7.58 -2.56
N PRO A 149 14.56 -8.18 -1.61
CA PRO A 149 15.13 -9.12 -0.63
C PRO A 149 15.79 -10.31 -1.34
N ILE A 150 16.93 -10.79 -0.82
CA ILE A 150 17.77 -11.85 -1.42
C ILE A 150 16.99 -13.13 -1.74
N LYS A 151 15.96 -13.45 -0.96
CA LYS A 151 15.10 -14.64 -1.15
C LYS A 151 14.03 -14.48 -2.24
N THR A 152 14.00 -13.35 -2.96
CA THR A 152 13.01 -13.11 -4.00
C THR A 152 13.38 -13.87 -5.26
N ILE A 153 12.46 -14.66 -5.78
CA ILE A 153 12.57 -15.30 -7.09
C ILE A 153 12.20 -14.27 -8.15
N VAL A 154 13.15 -13.90 -8.99
CA VAL A 154 12.94 -12.94 -10.06
C VAL A 154 12.62 -13.69 -11.34
N LEU A 155 11.39 -13.53 -11.84
CA LEU A 155 10.95 -14.13 -13.09
C LEU A 155 11.45 -13.32 -14.29
N PRO A 156 11.81 -13.99 -15.42
CA PRO A 156 12.22 -13.30 -16.63
C PRO A 156 11.07 -12.46 -17.21
N GLU A 157 11.39 -11.46 -18.02
CA GLU A 157 10.38 -10.69 -18.76
C GLU A 157 9.72 -11.56 -19.81
N ARG A 158 8.46 -11.95 -19.56
CA ARG A 158 7.58 -12.61 -20.51
C ARG A 158 6.28 -11.83 -20.65
N LYS A 159 5.39 -12.23 -21.55
CA LYS A 159 4.19 -11.47 -21.91
C LYS A 159 3.19 -11.31 -20.77
N VAL A 160 3.05 -12.29 -19.88
CA VAL A 160 2.04 -12.30 -18.80
C VAL A 160 2.66 -12.82 -17.50
N TYR A 161 3.03 -11.89 -16.62
CA TYR A 161 3.65 -12.20 -15.32
C TYR A 161 2.79 -13.11 -14.44
N SER A 162 1.48 -12.84 -14.38
CA SER A 162 0.56 -13.62 -13.53
C SER A 162 0.46 -15.10 -13.91
N GLU A 163 0.65 -15.45 -15.18
CA GLU A 163 0.66 -16.85 -15.62
C GLU A 163 1.90 -17.57 -15.12
N GLU A 164 3.07 -16.93 -15.16
CA GLU A 164 4.34 -17.52 -14.71
C GLU A 164 4.41 -17.72 -13.20
N VAL A 165 3.68 -16.91 -12.43
CA VAL A 165 3.59 -17.09 -10.97
C VAL A 165 2.81 -18.34 -10.61
N LEU A 166 1.89 -18.80 -11.49
CA LEU A 166 1.03 -19.96 -11.24
C LEU A 166 1.62 -21.29 -11.76
N GLU A 167 2.62 -21.23 -12.63
CA GLU A 167 3.39 -22.40 -13.10
C GLU A 167 4.49 -22.79 -12.08
#